data_6619b640aa043ab41d79d4137aa11041
#
_entry.id   6619b640aa043ab41d79d4137aa11041
#
_cell.length_a   1.000
_cell.length_b   1.000
_cell.length_c   1.000
_cell.angle_alpha   90.00
_cell.angle_beta   90.00
_cell.angle_gamma   90.00
#
_symmetry.space_group_name_H-M   'P 1'
#
loop_
_entity.id
_entity.type
_entity.pdbx_description
1 polymer ?
#
loop_
_entity_poly.entity_id
_entity_poly.type
_entity_poly.pdbx_seq_one_letter_code
_entity_poly.pdbx_strand_id
1 'polypeptide(L)'
;ATVEPAGVLYLPARDVVKKADRAIAPDKLAALLRGELRRTGMVLSDPEVLTAMEHSALEKPCYLPIGKVTDGQPAALLPNLLVDTAEMGRMARYIDSLLHRVAREIGDGNIDADPCTRGPQDSACTWCAFRAACWFDEKRDKPRYLRKITPEEFWQTVDREVEHHG
;
A
#
# COMPACT_ATOMS: atom_id res chain seq x y z
N ALA A 1 21.42 -16.38 -12.53
CA ALA A 1 20.11 -15.86 -12.94
C ALA A 1 19.85 -14.60 -12.10
N THR A 2 19.48 -13.51 -12.75
CA THR A 2 19.05 -12.29 -12.06
C THR A 2 17.63 -12.50 -11.57
N VAL A 3 17.37 -12.23 -10.30
CA VAL A 3 16.03 -12.31 -9.70
C VAL A 3 15.43 -10.92 -9.71
N GLU A 4 14.27 -10.78 -10.32
CA GLU A 4 13.53 -9.52 -10.35
C GLU A 4 12.30 -9.63 -9.44
N PRO A 5 11.97 -8.58 -8.64
CA PRO A 5 10.79 -8.60 -7.80
C PRO A 5 9.53 -8.51 -8.64
N ALA A 6 8.60 -9.45 -8.45
CA ALA A 6 7.32 -9.48 -9.17
C ALA A 6 6.24 -8.61 -8.52
N GLY A 7 6.39 -8.27 -7.25
CA GLY A 7 5.45 -7.42 -6.53
C GLY A 7 5.56 -7.54 -5.02
N VAL A 8 4.86 -6.65 -4.34
CA VAL A 8 4.65 -6.65 -2.89
C VAL A 8 3.16 -6.64 -2.63
N LEU A 9 2.63 -7.70 -2.04
CA LEU A 9 1.20 -7.86 -1.79
C LEU A 9 0.92 -8.03 -0.30
N TYR A 10 -0.06 -7.30 0.20
CA TYR A 10 -0.61 -7.45 1.54
C TYR A 10 -1.75 -8.45 1.51
N LEU A 11 -1.64 -9.52 2.29
CA LEU A 11 -2.68 -10.53 2.46
C LEU A 11 -3.50 -10.19 3.70
N PRO A 12 -4.84 -10.05 3.58
CA PRO A 12 -5.69 -9.89 4.76
C PRO A 12 -5.68 -11.18 5.60
N ALA A 13 -5.06 -11.15 6.77
CA ALA A 13 -5.03 -12.27 7.72
C ALA A 13 -6.12 -12.08 8.78
N ARG A 14 -7.39 -12.06 8.35
CA ARG A 14 -8.55 -11.86 9.21
C ARG A 14 -9.69 -12.76 8.80
N ASP A 15 -10.51 -13.14 9.78
CA ASP A 15 -11.81 -13.75 9.48
C ASP A 15 -12.75 -12.72 8.84
N VAL A 16 -13.36 -13.13 7.74
CA VAL A 16 -14.29 -12.28 7.01
C VAL A 16 -15.71 -12.55 7.47
N VAL A 17 -16.33 -11.55 8.06
CA VAL A 17 -17.73 -11.58 8.47
C VAL A 17 -18.52 -10.58 7.62
N LYS A 18 -19.55 -11.06 6.94
CA LYS A 18 -20.50 -10.22 6.19
C LYS A 18 -21.83 -10.13 6.94
N LYS A 19 -22.26 -8.89 7.17
CA LYS A 19 -23.60 -8.61 7.65
C LYS A 19 -24.54 -8.54 6.46
N ALA A 20 -25.68 -9.20 6.55
CA ALA A 20 -26.74 -9.17 5.53
C ALA A 20 -28.11 -9.21 6.20
N ASP A 21 -29.05 -8.47 5.65
CA ASP A 21 -30.45 -8.42 6.15
C ASP A 21 -31.24 -9.68 5.77
N ARG A 22 -30.73 -10.48 4.83
CA ARG A 22 -31.36 -11.73 4.35
C ARG A 22 -30.30 -12.81 4.14
N ALA A 23 -30.75 -14.06 4.18
CA ALA A 23 -29.90 -15.20 3.82
C ALA A 23 -29.35 -15.05 2.40
N ILE A 24 -28.04 -15.21 2.26
CA ILE A 24 -27.32 -15.14 0.98
C ILE A 24 -27.11 -16.57 0.49
N ALA A 25 -27.35 -16.81 -0.81
CA ALA A 25 -27.09 -18.10 -1.43
C ALA A 25 -25.57 -18.46 -1.29
N PRO A 26 -25.23 -19.75 -1.06
CA PRO A 26 -23.85 -20.15 -0.72
C PRO A 26 -22.80 -19.73 -1.75
N ASP A 27 -23.13 -19.81 -3.04
CA ASP A 27 -22.26 -19.39 -4.14
C ASP A 27 -21.98 -17.88 -4.13
N LYS A 28 -23.02 -17.07 -3.91
CA LYS A 28 -22.89 -15.60 -3.75
C LYS A 28 -22.12 -15.23 -2.49
N LEU A 29 -22.37 -15.93 -1.38
CA LEU A 29 -21.62 -15.71 -0.14
C LEU A 29 -20.12 -16.00 -0.36
N ALA A 30 -19.80 -17.14 -0.98
CA ALA A 30 -18.43 -17.50 -1.29
C ALA A 30 -17.72 -16.44 -2.17
N ALA A 31 -18.42 -15.86 -3.15
CA ALA A 31 -17.89 -14.80 -3.99
C ALA A 31 -17.64 -13.50 -3.21
N LEU A 32 -18.56 -13.13 -2.31
CA LEU A 32 -18.40 -11.96 -1.44
C LEU A 32 -17.23 -12.12 -0.48
N LEU A 33 -17.09 -13.29 0.15
CA LEU A 33 -15.99 -13.58 1.06
C LEU A 33 -14.64 -13.54 0.34
N ARG A 34 -14.55 -14.12 -0.85
CA ARG A 34 -13.32 -14.04 -1.67
C ARG A 34 -12.96 -12.59 -2.03
N GLY A 35 -13.95 -11.76 -2.37
CA GLY A 35 -13.73 -10.34 -2.65
C GLY A 35 -13.10 -9.57 -1.49
N GLU A 36 -13.45 -9.93 -0.24
CA GLU A 36 -12.86 -9.33 0.97
C GLU A 36 -11.41 -9.79 1.23
N LEU A 37 -11.02 -10.93 0.68
CA LEU A 37 -9.66 -11.46 0.77
C LEU A 37 -8.77 -11.00 -0.39
N ARG A 38 -9.27 -10.07 -1.21
CA ARG A 38 -8.48 -9.48 -2.28
C ARG A 38 -7.26 -8.77 -1.69
N ARG A 39 -6.12 -9.07 -2.26
CA ARG A 39 -4.84 -8.50 -1.85
C ARG A 39 -4.77 -7.04 -2.28
N THR A 40 -3.96 -6.27 -1.58
CA THR A 40 -3.60 -4.90 -1.95
C THR A 40 -2.08 -4.82 -2.08
N GLY A 41 -1.58 -3.81 -2.76
CA GLY A 41 -0.14 -3.65 -2.95
C GLY A 41 0.21 -3.29 -4.38
N MET A 42 1.43 -3.60 -4.78
CA MET A 42 2.00 -3.27 -6.07
C MET A 42 2.46 -4.56 -6.75
N VAL A 43 2.17 -4.73 -8.03
CA VAL A 43 2.53 -5.92 -8.80
C VAL A 43 2.93 -5.52 -10.23
N LEU A 44 3.85 -6.26 -10.82
CA LEU A 44 4.23 -6.06 -12.21
C LEU A 44 3.05 -6.27 -13.15
N SER A 45 2.91 -5.39 -14.12
CA SER A 45 1.85 -5.43 -15.14
C SER A 45 2.12 -6.44 -16.26
N ASP A 46 3.03 -7.39 -16.02
CA ASP A 46 3.37 -8.46 -16.96
C ASP A 46 2.33 -9.58 -16.90
N PRO A 47 1.68 -9.93 -18.03
CA PRO A 47 0.67 -10.98 -18.08
C PRO A 47 1.16 -12.37 -17.66
N GLU A 48 2.41 -12.72 -17.95
CA GLU A 48 2.98 -14.02 -17.56
C GLU A 48 3.18 -14.08 -16.04
N VAL A 49 3.69 -13.01 -15.45
CA VAL A 49 3.85 -12.86 -13.99
C VAL A 49 2.49 -12.95 -13.30
N LEU A 50 1.50 -12.20 -13.78
CA LEU A 50 0.14 -12.21 -13.21
C LEU A 50 -0.49 -13.59 -13.29
N THR A 51 -0.36 -14.30 -14.42
CA THR A 51 -0.88 -15.67 -14.60
C THR A 51 -0.15 -16.68 -13.71
N ALA A 52 1.16 -16.50 -13.50
CA ALA A 52 1.92 -17.34 -12.57
C ALA A 52 1.50 -17.12 -11.11
N MET A 53 1.10 -15.89 -10.74
CA MET A 53 0.63 -15.56 -9.40
C MET A 53 -0.82 -16.02 -9.15
N GLU A 54 -1.68 -15.95 -10.15
CA GLU A 54 -3.07 -16.38 -10.10
C GLU A 54 -3.49 -16.90 -11.49
N HIS A 55 -3.71 -18.19 -11.62
CA HIS A 55 -3.99 -18.84 -12.91
C HIS A 55 -5.12 -18.18 -13.71
N SER A 56 -6.16 -17.69 -13.03
CA SER A 56 -7.30 -17.00 -13.65
C SER A 56 -7.15 -15.47 -13.73
N ALA A 57 -5.95 -14.92 -13.50
CA ALA A 57 -5.73 -13.48 -13.35
C ALA A 57 -6.25 -12.67 -14.55
N LEU A 58 -6.01 -13.15 -15.77
CA LEU A 58 -6.38 -12.43 -16.99
C LEU A 58 -7.84 -12.63 -17.41
N GLU A 59 -8.52 -13.65 -16.88
CA GLU A 59 -9.92 -13.93 -17.22
C GLU A 59 -10.87 -13.42 -16.12
N LYS A 60 -10.64 -13.88 -14.90
CA LYS A 60 -11.48 -13.58 -13.74
C LYS A 60 -10.62 -13.44 -12.48
N PRO A 61 -9.91 -12.31 -12.31
CA PRO A 61 -9.07 -12.10 -11.15
C PRO A 61 -9.89 -12.15 -9.87
N CYS A 62 -9.39 -12.89 -8.89
CA CYS A 62 -10.07 -13.14 -7.63
C CYS A 62 -9.32 -12.49 -6.46
N TYR A 63 -8.02 -12.74 -6.38
CA TYR A 63 -7.17 -12.31 -5.26
C TYR A 63 -6.21 -11.18 -5.61
N LEU A 64 -5.77 -11.10 -6.86
CA LEU A 64 -4.91 -10.01 -7.28
C LEU A 64 -5.68 -8.68 -7.33
N PRO A 65 -5.01 -7.53 -7.08
CA PRO A 65 -5.63 -6.21 -7.08
C PRO A 65 -5.84 -5.65 -8.50
N ILE A 66 -6.25 -6.50 -9.42
CA ILE A 66 -6.51 -6.14 -10.82
C ILE A 66 -7.99 -6.23 -11.13
N GLY A 67 -8.44 -5.39 -12.04
CA GLY A 67 -9.80 -5.33 -12.53
C GLY A 67 -10.02 -6.19 -13.77
N LYS A 68 -11.02 -5.80 -14.55
CA LYS A 68 -11.32 -6.47 -15.81
C LYS A 68 -10.18 -6.28 -16.80
N VAL A 69 -9.78 -7.37 -17.43
CA VAL A 69 -8.80 -7.35 -18.52
C VAL A 69 -9.51 -6.96 -19.82
N THR A 70 -8.94 -6.02 -20.55
CA THR A 70 -9.44 -5.59 -21.87
C THR A 70 -8.29 -5.68 -22.86
N ASP A 71 -8.51 -6.32 -23.98
CA ASP A 71 -7.50 -6.56 -25.04
C ASP A 71 -6.19 -7.18 -24.53
N GLY A 72 -6.31 -8.12 -23.58
CA GLY A 72 -5.14 -8.79 -22.97
C GLY A 72 -4.37 -7.94 -21.98
N GLN A 73 -4.78 -6.69 -21.76
CA GLN A 73 -4.14 -5.79 -20.80
C GLN A 73 -4.93 -5.74 -19.48
N PRO A 74 -4.28 -6.02 -18.35
CA PRO A 74 -4.91 -5.89 -17.03
C PRO A 74 -5.11 -4.42 -16.67
N ALA A 75 -6.26 -4.10 -16.10
CA ALA A 75 -6.53 -2.79 -15.54
C ALA A 75 -6.30 -2.79 -14.03
N ALA A 76 -5.61 -1.78 -13.51
CA ALA A 76 -5.48 -1.59 -12.07
C ALA A 76 -6.84 -1.22 -11.44
N LEU A 77 -7.15 -1.79 -10.28
CA LEU A 77 -8.33 -1.38 -9.49
C LEU A 77 -8.15 -0.01 -8.84
N LEU A 78 -6.93 0.32 -8.50
CA LEU A 78 -6.53 1.60 -7.92
C LEU A 78 -5.25 2.08 -8.62
N PRO A 79 -4.97 3.38 -8.63
CA PRO A 79 -3.71 3.91 -9.14
C PRO A 79 -2.49 3.24 -8.50
N ASN A 80 -1.43 3.07 -9.25
CA ASN A 80 -0.15 2.51 -8.82
C ASN A 80 -0.18 1.06 -8.29
N LEU A 81 -1.24 0.29 -8.56
CA LEU A 81 -1.25 -1.15 -8.25
C LEU A 81 -0.51 -1.97 -9.30
N LEU A 82 -0.62 -1.58 -10.57
CA LEU A 82 0.13 -2.17 -11.68
C LEU A 82 1.27 -1.22 -12.05
N VAL A 83 2.47 -1.74 -12.06
CA VAL A 83 3.70 -1.00 -12.34
C VAL A 83 4.57 -1.76 -13.33
N ASP A 84 5.42 -1.05 -14.04
CA ASP A 84 6.47 -1.67 -14.84
C ASP A 84 7.73 -1.95 -14.01
N THR A 85 8.71 -2.61 -14.63
CA THR A 85 10.00 -2.95 -13.98
C THR A 85 10.78 -1.69 -13.58
N ALA A 86 10.70 -0.61 -14.36
CA ALA A 86 11.39 0.64 -14.06
C ALA A 86 10.77 1.33 -12.83
N GLU A 87 9.45 1.37 -12.74
CA GLU A 87 8.70 1.87 -11.59
C GLU A 87 8.96 1.05 -10.32
N MET A 88 9.01 -0.29 -10.45
CA MET A 88 9.39 -1.16 -9.33
C MET A 88 10.81 -0.86 -8.85
N GLY A 89 11.75 -0.65 -9.76
CA GLY A 89 13.11 -0.23 -9.43
C GLY A 89 13.18 1.14 -8.77
N ARG A 90 12.37 2.11 -9.21
CA ARG A 90 12.25 3.44 -8.56
C ARG A 90 11.76 3.30 -7.13
N MET A 91 10.73 2.49 -6.90
CA MET A 91 10.20 2.23 -5.57
C MET A 91 11.24 1.57 -4.65
N ALA A 92 12.00 0.60 -5.15
CA ALA A 92 13.07 -0.04 -4.37
C ALA A 92 14.13 0.97 -3.93
N ARG A 93 14.60 1.85 -4.83
CA ARG A 93 15.55 2.92 -4.48
C ARG A 93 14.97 3.92 -3.49
N TYR A 94 13.71 4.29 -3.64
CA TYR A 94 13.01 5.17 -2.70
C TYR A 94 12.98 4.59 -1.28
N ILE A 95 12.61 3.30 -1.16
CA ILE A 95 12.58 2.62 0.15
C ILE A 95 13.97 2.57 0.76
N ASP A 96 14.99 2.25 -0.02
CA ASP A 96 16.37 2.20 0.45
C ASP A 96 16.84 3.57 0.95
N SER A 97 16.64 4.62 0.17
CA SER A 97 16.94 6.00 0.55
C SER A 97 16.20 6.42 1.83
N LEU A 98 14.92 6.11 1.94
CA LEU A 98 14.10 6.38 3.12
C LEU A 98 14.65 5.67 4.37
N LEU A 99 15.01 4.39 4.24
CA LEU A 99 15.58 3.61 5.35
C LEU A 99 16.92 4.18 5.81
N HIS A 100 17.79 4.57 4.90
CA HIS A 100 19.06 5.22 5.21
C HIS A 100 18.86 6.57 5.92
N ARG A 101 17.89 7.37 5.48
CA ARG A 101 17.56 8.63 6.14
C ARG A 101 17.06 8.41 7.57
N VAL A 102 16.10 7.51 7.76
CA VAL A 102 15.57 7.16 9.09
C VAL A 102 16.68 6.64 10.02
N ALA A 103 17.56 5.77 9.50
CA ALA A 103 18.68 5.25 10.28
C ALA A 103 19.65 6.37 10.72
N ARG A 104 19.92 7.36 9.86
CA ARG A 104 20.73 8.55 10.24
C ARG A 104 20.06 9.38 11.30
N GLU A 105 18.76 9.72 11.13
CA GLU A 105 17.99 10.49 12.10
C GLU A 105 17.99 9.83 13.50
N ILE A 106 17.84 8.49 13.54
CA ILE A 106 17.95 7.72 14.79
C ILE A 106 19.37 7.80 15.38
N GLY A 107 20.39 7.64 14.54
CA GLY A 107 21.80 7.72 14.95
C GLY A 107 22.19 9.09 15.47
N ASP A 108 21.61 10.15 14.93
CA ASP A 108 21.80 11.54 15.36
C ASP A 108 21.00 11.90 16.64
N GLY A 109 20.21 10.95 17.15
CA GLY A 109 19.41 11.13 18.37
C GLY A 109 18.17 11.99 18.15
N ASN A 110 17.63 12.05 16.94
CA ASN A 110 16.36 12.74 16.68
C ASN A 110 15.21 12.03 17.38
N ILE A 111 14.61 12.69 18.37
CA ILE A 111 13.46 12.22 19.14
C ILE A 111 12.25 13.14 19.01
N ASP A 112 12.21 13.99 17.99
CA ASP A 112 11.12 14.94 17.77
C ASP A 112 9.79 14.23 17.63
N ALA A 113 8.79 14.73 18.35
CA ALA A 113 7.42 14.27 18.25
C ALA A 113 6.73 14.92 17.05
N ASP A 114 6.76 14.26 15.89
CA ASP A 114 6.14 14.72 14.65
C ASP A 114 5.14 13.69 14.11
N PRO A 115 4.00 13.48 14.80
CA PRO A 115 3.02 12.47 14.40
C PRO A 115 2.28 12.85 13.13
N CYS A 116 2.04 11.84 12.28
CA CYS A 116 1.20 11.98 11.10
C CYS A 116 -0.28 11.80 11.44
N THR A 117 -1.13 12.57 10.76
CA THR A 117 -2.59 12.41 10.84
C THR A 117 -3.24 12.59 9.46
N ARG A 118 -4.32 11.88 9.20
CA ARG A 118 -5.24 12.12 8.08
C ARG A 118 -6.52 12.84 8.52
N GLY A 119 -6.69 13.01 9.82
CA GLY A 119 -7.83 13.66 10.43
C GLY A 119 -7.97 13.32 11.91
N PRO A 120 -8.96 13.88 12.60
CA PRO A 120 -9.10 13.75 14.06
C PRO A 120 -9.24 12.31 14.58
N GLN A 121 -9.69 11.38 13.73
CA GLN A 121 -9.88 9.96 14.10
C GLN A 121 -8.83 9.03 13.47
N ASP A 122 -7.92 9.56 12.68
CA ASP A 122 -6.86 8.80 11.99
C ASP A 122 -5.49 9.43 12.30
N SER A 123 -5.20 9.56 13.59
CA SER A 123 -3.92 10.05 14.10
C SER A 123 -3.07 8.89 14.60
N ALA A 124 -1.78 8.94 14.32
CA ALA A 124 -0.79 8.00 14.88
C ALA A 124 -0.84 7.95 16.41
N CYS A 125 -1.25 9.05 17.07
CA CYS A 125 -1.37 9.15 18.51
C CYS A 125 -2.53 8.35 19.11
N THR A 126 -3.55 8.00 18.32
CA THR A 126 -4.74 7.32 18.82
C THR A 126 -4.41 5.96 19.46
N TRP A 127 -3.46 5.23 18.88
CA TRP A 127 -3.07 3.88 19.30
C TRP A 127 -1.64 3.81 19.83
N CYS A 128 -1.00 4.96 20.10
CA CYS A 128 0.39 5.01 20.52
C CYS A 128 0.52 4.64 22.00
N ALA A 129 1.29 3.59 22.29
CA ALA A 129 1.58 3.16 23.65
C ALA A 129 2.36 4.21 24.48
N PHE A 130 3.10 5.10 23.81
CA PHE A 130 3.94 6.14 24.43
C PHE A 130 3.26 7.50 24.54
N ARG A 131 1.96 7.60 24.22
CA ARG A 131 1.23 8.87 24.22
C ARG A 131 1.34 9.62 25.57
N ALA A 132 1.29 8.92 26.68
CA ALA A 132 1.38 9.51 28.00
C ALA A 132 2.77 10.10 28.31
N ALA A 133 3.83 9.55 27.73
CA ALA A 133 5.21 9.99 27.92
C ALA A 133 5.67 11.01 26.87
N CYS A 134 5.06 11.03 25.70
CA CYS A 134 5.46 11.85 24.56
C CYS A 134 5.14 13.34 24.74
N TRP A 135 4.13 13.70 25.57
CA TRP A 135 3.67 15.08 25.80
C TRP A 135 3.21 15.85 24.55
N PHE A 136 3.04 15.19 23.42
CA PHE A 136 2.47 15.82 22.23
C PHE A 136 1.01 16.17 22.46
N ASP A 137 0.65 17.45 22.28
CA ASP A 137 -0.71 17.97 22.43
C ASP A 137 -1.16 18.60 21.10
N GLU A 138 -2.10 17.96 20.42
CA GLU A 138 -2.64 18.42 19.12
C GLU A 138 -3.23 19.84 19.15
N LYS A 139 -3.57 20.37 20.34
CA LYS A 139 -4.05 21.75 20.50
C LYS A 139 -2.92 22.78 20.50
N ARG A 140 -1.75 22.37 20.95
CA ARG A 140 -0.55 23.20 21.06
C ARG A 140 0.43 22.94 19.92
N ASP A 141 0.63 21.68 19.63
CA ASP A 141 1.61 21.18 18.67
C ASP A 141 0.90 20.87 17.36
N LYS A 142 1.52 21.16 16.22
CA LYS A 142 0.90 20.95 14.90
C LYS A 142 1.25 19.57 14.38
N PRO A 143 0.29 18.64 14.26
CA PRO A 143 0.55 17.36 13.63
C PRO A 143 0.81 17.53 12.12
N ARG A 144 1.56 16.62 11.55
CA ARG A 144 1.81 16.57 10.11
C ARG A 144 0.62 15.94 9.38
N TYR A 145 -0.11 16.75 8.63
CA TYR A 145 -1.27 16.28 7.87
C TYR A 145 -0.87 15.58 6.58
N LEU A 146 -1.30 14.32 6.45
CA LEU A 146 -1.17 13.54 5.23
C LEU A 146 -2.32 13.84 4.28
N ARG A 147 -2.06 14.62 3.23
CA ARG A 147 -3.04 14.87 2.17
C ARG A 147 -3.09 13.70 1.18
N LYS A 148 -4.21 13.54 0.51
CA LYS A 148 -4.29 12.69 -0.67
C LYS A 148 -3.46 13.34 -1.78
N ILE A 149 -2.67 12.53 -2.46
CA ILE A 149 -1.84 12.94 -3.60
C ILE A 149 -2.28 12.18 -4.85
N THR A 150 -2.03 12.74 -6.02
CA THR A 150 -2.26 12.06 -7.30
C THR A 150 -1.14 11.04 -7.57
N PRO A 151 -1.33 10.10 -8.52
CA PRO A 151 -0.26 9.20 -8.94
C PRO A 151 0.99 9.94 -9.42
N GLU A 152 0.82 11.04 -10.13
CA GLU A 152 1.91 11.87 -10.64
C GLU A 152 2.68 12.53 -9.51
N GLU A 153 1.98 13.14 -8.54
CA GLU A 153 2.60 13.72 -7.34
C GLU A 153 3.34 12.67 -6.51
N PHE A 154 2.81 11.44 -6.46
CA PHE A 154 3.46 10.33 -5.77
C PHE A 154 4.81 10.02 -6.40
N TRP A 155 4.87 9.82 -7.73
CA TRP A 155 6.12 9.50 -8.42
C TRP A 155 7.12 10.66 -8.38
N GLN A 156 6.67 11.91 -8.47
CA GLN A 156 7.53 13.07 -8.25
C GLN A 156 8.14 13.10 -6.84
N THR A 157 7.39 12.67 -5.85
CA THR A 157 7.90 12.58 -4.46
C THR A 157 8.94 11.48 -4.33
N VAL A 158 8.69 10.32 -4.94
CA VAL A 158 9.64 9.20 -5.00
C VAL A 158 10.97 9.64 -5.63
N ASP A 159 10.91 10.29 -6.79
CA ASP A 159 12.13 10.73 -7.49
C ASP A 159 12.92 11.76 -6.69
N ARG A 160 12.23 12.75 -6.11
CA ARG A 160 12.86 13.79 -5.29
C ARG A 160 13.58 13.22 -4.07
N GLU A 161 12.99 12.24 -3.38
CA GLU A 161 13.61 11.60 -2.22
C GLU A 161 14.89 10.87 -2.63
N VAL A 162 14.87 10.17 -3.75
CA VAL A 162 16.06 9.46 -4.28
C VAL A 162 17.16 10.43 -4.69
N GLU A 163 16.82 11.57 -5.30
CA GLU A 163 17.81 12.59 -5.70
C GLU A 163 18.48 13.28 -4.52
N HIS A 164 17.76 13.49 -3.42
CA HIS A 164 18.27 14.23 -2.26
C HIS A 164 19.00 13.36 -1.23
N HIS A 165 18.73 12.08 -1.19
CA HIS A 165 19.21 11.19 -0.13
C HIS A 165 19.84 9.88 -0.63
N GLY A 166 19.90 9.68 -1.96
CA GLY A 166 20.49 8.52 -2.62
C GLY A 166 22.02 8.57 -2.73
#